data_fdaf3ca742f130daadceffd4a9c47710
#
_entry.id   fdaf3ca742f130daadceffd4a9c47710
#
_cell.length_a   1.000
_cell.length_b   1.000
_cell.length_c   1.000
_cell.angle_alpha   90.00
_cell.angle_beta   90.00
_cell.angle_gamma   90.00
#
_symmetry.space_group_name_H-M   'P 1'
#
loop_
_entity.id
_entity.type
_entity.pdbx_description
1 polymer ?
#
loop_
_entity_poly.entity_id
_entity_poly.type
_entity_poly.pdbx_seq_one_letter_code
_entity_poly.pdbx_strand_id
1 'polypeptide(L)'
;MIKSIHTLTKEPFNRTDLLLLRQQKEIFDIIKIHSQQGGFSVIIGEPGVGKSVLREHIEDLEKERDITVVSCSRTLHTYGQILNQLADSFKIEAPAKSLEKELIACAYHHIKERKTLYILIDEAHLLDMHVLRKLRLLFERFPKKHNLVLFGQRDLLHYLSLNVNQDIKSRITYSANIKRQNNDDIERYIIKELESVRMGINTFNESAMELIIRSSQGNLRLCRNLCYGSLIDAARETQKTVTIAHVNSVLIQPHWRSHDELIKQQVS
;
A
#
# COMPACT_ATOMS: atom_id res chain seq x y z
N MET A 1 22.59 0.28 -16.02
CA MET A 1 22.23 0.22 -17.46
C MET A 1 21.26 1.34 -17.83
N ILE A 2 20.02 1.37 -17.35
CA ILE A 2 19.06 2.46 -17.64
C ILE A 2 19.64 3.83 -17.28
N LYS A 3 20.18 3.99 -16.07
CA LYS A 3 20.82 5.24 -15.62
C LYS A 3 21.92 5.72 -16.57
N SER A 4 22.74 4.82 -17.08
CA SER A 4 23.85 5.16 -17.98
C SER A 4 23.36 5.67 -19.33
N ILE A 5 22.32 5.03 -19.91
CA ILE A 5 21.80 5.38 -21.23
C ILE A 5 21.01 6.69 -21.19
N HIS A 6 20.27 6.93 -20.11
CA HIS A 6 19.44 8.13 -19.94
C HIS A 6 20.10 9.22 -19.07
N THR A 7 21.35 9.02 -18.62
CA THR A 7 22.08 9.97 -17.75
C THR A 7 21.29 10.35 -16.48
N LEU A 8 20.68 9.34 -15.83
CA LEU A 8 19.80 9.55 -14.69
C LEU A 8 20.55 9.48 -13.35
N THR A 9 20.12 10.29 -12.40
CA THR A 9 20.58 10.22 -11.00
C THR A 9 19.82 9.17 -10.19
N LYS A 10 18.51 8.98 -10.49
CA LYS A 10 17.63 8.01 -9.83
C LYS A 10 17.17 6.93 -10.81
N GLU A 11 16.82 5.75 -10.30
CA GLU A 11 16.16 4.71 -11.11
C GLU A 11 14.68 5.08 -11.34
N PRO A 12 14.18 4.99 -12.60
CA PRO A 12 12.76 5.17 -12.88
C PRO A 12 11.95 4.03 -12.24
N PHE A 13 10.70 4.33 -11.91
CA PHE A 13 9.77 3.36 -11.29
C PHE A 13 10.30 2.75 -9.97
N ASN A 14 11.24 3.42 -9.30
CA ASN A 14 11.73 3.04 -7.99
C ASN A 14 11.00 3.89 -6.93
N ARG A 15 10.13 3.31 -6.14
CA ARG A 15 9.21 3.84 -5.11
C ARG A 15 9.70 5.01 -4.23
N THR A 16 10.54 5.90 -4.72
CA THR A 16 11.12 7.00 -3.94
C THR A 16 10.20 8.23 -3.83
N ASP A 17 9.32 8.43 -4.81
CA ASP A 17 8.39 9.55 -4.82
C ASP A 17 6.96 9.02 -5.00
N LEU A 18 6.29 8.74 -3.89
CA LEU A 18 4.98 8.13 -3.86
C LEU A 18 3.89 9.11 -4.28
N LEU A 19 3.30 8.87 -5.43
CA LEU A 19 2.18 9.66 -5.92
C LEU A 19 0.85 9.06 -5.47
N LEU A 20 0.05 9.84 -4.75
CA LEU A 20 -1.36 9.52 -4.56
C LEU A 20 -2.14 9.84 -5.84
N LEU A 21 -2.75 8.82 -6.41
CA LEU A 21 -3.75 8.98 -7.45
C LEU A 21 -5.06 9.47 -6.83
N ARG A 22 -6.00 9.93 -7.67
CA ARG A 22 -7.23 10.59 -7.23
C ARG A 22 -7.96 9.81 -6.13
N GLN A 23 -8.23 8.53 -6.34
CA GLN A 23 -8.96 7.69 -5.38
C GLN A 23 -8.21 7.55 -4.04
N GLN A 24 -6.91 7.37 -4.08
CA GLN A 24 -6.08 7.25 -2.86
C GLN A 24 -6.05 8.58 -2.10
N LYS A 25 -6.00 9.71 -2.82
CA LYS A 25 -6.05 11.05 -2.23
C LYS A 25 -7.38 11.29 -1.52
N GLU A 26 -8.50 10.97 -2.16
CA GLU A 26 -9.84 11.08 -1.55
C GLU A 26 -9.93 10.26 -0.25
N ILE A 27 -9.42 9.02 -0.26
CA ILE A 27 -9.40 8.16 0.93
C ILE A 27 -8.49 8.75 2.03
N PHE A 28 -7.31 9.24 1.66
CA PHE A 28 -6.36 9.88 2.57
C PHE A 28 -6.98 11.10 3.27
N ASP A 29 -7.64 11.97 2.51
CA ASP A 29 -8.28 13.18 3.02
C ASP A 29 -9.40 12.81 4.01
N ILE A 30 -10.20 11.78 3.72
CA ILE A 30 -11.24 11.28 4.63
C ILE A 30 -10.63 10.74 5.93
N ILE A 31 -9.55 9.96 5.84
CA ILE A 31 -8.83 9.45 7.02
C ILE A 31 -8.32 10.62 7.89
N LYS A 32 -7.76 11.68 7.27
CA LYS A 32 -7.34 12.89 7.99
C LYS A 32 -8.50 13.60 8.70
N ILE A 33 -9.67 13.68 8.08
CA ILE A 33 -10.87 14.26 8.71
C ILE A 33 -11.29 13.44 9.93
N HIS A 34 -11.38 12.11 9.78
CA HIS A 34 -11.74 11.22 10.89
C HIS A 34 -10.73 11.27 12.04
N SER A 35 -9.47 11.54 11.74
CA SER A 35 -8.41 11.56 12.76
C SER A 35 -8.61 12.61 13.86
N GLN A 36 -9.35 13.65 13.58
CA GLN A 36 -9.63 14.72 14.56
C GLN A 36 -10.47 14.24 15.75
N GLN A 37 -11.31 13.22 15.54
CA GLN A 37 -12.20 12.65 16.55
C GLN A 37 -11.76 11.25 17.01
N GLY A 38 -10.82 10.66 16.30
CA GLY A 38 -10.47 9.24 16.38
C GLY A 38 -11.35 8.40 15.48
N GLY A 39 -10.79 7.35 14.90
CA GLY A 39 -11.50 6.52 13.94
C GLY A 39 -10.95 5.09 13.82
N PHE A 40 -11.80 4.22 13.34
CA PHE A 40 -11.43 2.88 12.91
C PHE A 40 -11.74 2.74 11.43
N SER A 41 -10.70 2.77 10.61
CA SER A 41 -10.80 2.70 9.16
C SER A 41 -10.35 1.34 8.62
N VAL A 42 -11.04 0.83 7.60
CA VAL A 42 -10.71 -0.42 6.92
C VAL A 42 -10.54 -0.15 5.44
N ILE A 43 -9.32 -0.30 4.94
CA ILE A 43 -8.95 -0.04 3.55
C ILE A 43 -8.64 -1.37 2.87
N ILE A 44 -9.49 -1.75 1.94
CA ILE A 44 -9.31 -2.99 1.18
C ILE A 44 -8.95 -2.71 -0.28
N GLY A 45 -8.48 -3.73 -0.96
CA GLY A 45 -8.19 -3.70 -2.40
C GLY A 45 -7.37 -4.90 -2.83
N GLU A 46 -7.34 -5.17 -4.12
CA GLU A 46 -6.51 -6.22 -4.71
C GLU A 46 -5.01 -5.94 -4.51
N PRO A 47 -4.15 -6.98 -4.58
CA PRO A 47 -2.71 -6.76 -4.61
C PRO A 47 -2.30 -5.84 -5.77
N GLY A 48 -1.46 -4.83 -5.49
CA GLY A 48 -0.91 -3.93 -6.52
C GLY A 48 -1.77 -2.73 -6.89
N VAL A 49 -2.95 -2.49 -6.28
CA VAL A 49 -3.80 -1.31 -6.56
C VAL A 49 -3.33 -0.02 -5.86
N GLY A 50 -2.30 -0.10 -4.99
CA GLY A 50 -1.71 1.07 -4.35
C GLY A 50 -2.04 1.26 -2.87
N LYS A 51 -2.52 0.21 -2.15
CA LYS A 51 -2.70 0.25 -0.69
C LYS A 51 -1.44 0.67 0.05
N SER A 52 -0.29 0.09 -0.31
CA SER A 52 1.00 0.43 0.32
C SER A 52 1.41 1.89 0.10
N VAL A 53 1.07 2.46 -1.06
CA VAL A 53 1.31 3.89 -1.35
C VAL A 53 0.51 4.77 -0.40
N LEU A 54 -0.77 4.46 -0.19
CA LEU A 54 -1.62 5.18 0.76
C LEU A 54 -1.10 5.03 2.20
N ARG A 55 -0.67 3.83 2.60
CA ARG A 55 -0.09 3.58 3.92
C ARG A 55 1.17 4.42 4.14
N GLU A 56 2.10 4.41 3.20
CA GLU A 56 3.34 5.18 3.26
C GLU A 56 3.09 6.70 3.32
N HIS A 57 2.03 7.20 2.66
CA HIS A 57 1.62 8.60 2.80
C HIS A 57 1.07 8.94 4.20
N ILE A 58 0.39 7.99 4.85
CA ILE A 58 -0.04 8.18 6.24
C ILE A 58 1.17 8.12 7.17
N GLU A 59 2.14 7.25 6.90
CA GLU A 59 3.41 7.19 7.64
C GLU A 59 4.19 8.51 7.52
N ASP A 60 4.17 9.14 6.36
CA ASP A 60 4.82 10.43 6.12
C ASP A 60 4.24 11.58 6.95
N LEU A 61 3.01 11.44 7.49
CA LEU A 61 2.44 12.41 8.44
C LEU A 61 3.25 12.52 9.73
N GLU A 62 4.06 11.52 10.08
CA GLU A 62 4.95 11.58 11.25
C GLU A 62 5.97 12.73 11.17
N LYS A 63 6.21 13.27 9.98
CA LYS A 63 7.03 14.47 9.78
C LYS A 63 6.39 15.73 10.37
N GLU A 64 5.06 15.72 10.59
CA GLU A 64 4.33 16.77 11.29
C GLU A 64 4.53 16.60 12.81
N ARG A 65 4.82 17.71 13.53
CA ARG A 65 5.21 17.66 14.96
C ARG A 65 4.15 17.07 15.89
N ASP A 66 2.89 17.19 15.49
CA ASP A 66 1.70 16.83 16.29
C ASP A 66 1.12 15.48 15.87
N ILE A 67 1.83 14.70 15.06
CA ILE A 67 1.38 13.39 14.63
C ILE A 67 2.39 12.33 15.04
N THR A 68 1.87 11.24 15.54
CA THR A 68 2.65 10.01 15.79
C THR A 68 2.02 8.89 14.99
N VAL A 69 2.83 8.20 14.18
CA VAL A 69 2.39 7.09 13.37
C VAL A 69 3.11 5.82 13.79
N VAL A 70 2.34 4.80 14.12
CA VAL A 70 2.86 3.47 14.43
C VAL A 70 2.39 2.51 13.34
N SER A 71 3.33 1.91 12.64
CA SER A 71 3.03 1.03 11.52
C SER A 71 3.49 -0.40 11.76
N CYS A 72 2.54 -1.32 11.68
CA CYS A 72 2.77 -2.75 11.63
C CYS A 72 2.78 -3.21 10.17
N SER A 73 3.92 -3.06 9.50
CA SER A 73 4.08 -3.32 8.06
C SER A 73 4.42 -4.77 7.72
N ARG A 74 4.70 -5.60 8.71
CA ARG A 74 5.01 -7.03 8.51
C ARG A 74 3.77 -7.87 8.74
N THR A 75 3.66 -8.95 8.00
CA THR A 75 2.64 -9.98 8.19
C THR A 75 2.83 -10.64 9.56
N LEU A 76 2.01 -10.26 10.51
CA LEU A 76 2.06 -10.77 11.88
C LEU A 76 0.81 -11.60 12.13
N HIS A 77 1.01 -12.87 12.45
CA HIS A 77 -0.11 -13.81 12.62
C HIS A 77 -0.61 -13.91 14.07
N THR A 78 0.19 -13.50 15.06
CA THR A 78 -0.18 -13.64 16.46
C THR A 78 -0.32 -12.30 17.17
N TYR A 79 -1.23 -12.25 18.14
CA TYR A 79 -1.45 -11.07 18.98
C TYR A 79 -0.18 -10.58 19.67
N GLY A 80 0.62 -11.50 20.22
CA GLY A 80 1.87 -11.16 20.89
C GLY A 80 2.90 -10.50 19.95
N GLN A 81 3.00 -10.98 18.72
CA GLN A 81 3.90 -10.37 17.72
C GLN A 81 3.48 -8.94 17.36
N ILE A 82 2.17 -8.68 17.25
CA ILE A 82 1.64 -7.32 17.00
C ILE A 82 1.95 -6.43 18.20
N LEU A 83 1.74 -6.90 19.43
CA LEU A 83 2.06 -6.13 20.63
C LEU A 83 3.55 -5.76 20.69
N ASN A 84 4.44 -6.71 20.38
CA ASN A 84 5.87 -6.44 20.36
C ASN A 84 6.23 -5.40 19.28
N GLN A 85 5.65 -5.49 18.10
CA GLN A 85 5.92 -4.51 17.05
C GLN A 85 5.36 -3.12 17.38
N LEU A 86 4.20 -3.04 18.02
CA LEU A 86 3.68 -1.78 18.56
C LEU A 86 4.63 -1.22 19.62
N ALA A 87 5.13 -2.06 20.52
CA ALA A 87 6.07 -1.66 21.55
C ALA A 87 7.40 -1.15 20.98
N ASP A 88 7.96 -1.86 20.01
CA ASP A 88 9.18 -1.44 19.29
C ASP A 88 8.99 -0.07 18.63
N SER A 89 7.84 0.16 17.98
CA SER A 89 7.51 1.43 17.34
C SER A 89 7.35 2.57 18.36
N PHE A 90 6.77 2.29 19.51
CA PHE A 90 6.66 3.24 20.63
C PHE A 90 7.93 3.32 21.48
N LYS A 91 8.97 2.54 21.16
CA LYS A 91 10.22 2.43 21.96
C LYS A 91 9.96 2.06 23.42
N ILE A 92 9.04 1.12 23.63
CA ILE A 92 8.68 0.62 24.95
C ILE A 92 9.43 -0.67 25.22
N GLU A 93 10.23 -0.68 26.29
CA GLU A 93 10.86 -1.89 26.83
C GLU A 93 10.07 -2.36 28.05
N ALA A 94 9.27 -3.41 27.88
CA ALA A 94 8.45 -3.97 28.95
C ALA A 94 8.31 -5.48 28.84
N PRO A 95 8.20 -6.21 29.96
CA PRO A 95 7.87 -7.63 29.94
C PRO A 95 6.50 -7.89 29.28
N ALA A 96 6.37 -9.03 28.62
CA ALA A 96 5.13 -9.39 27.90
C ALA A 96 3.85 -9.28 28.75
N LYS A 97 3.93 -9.54 30.06
CA LYS A 97 2.78 -9.44 30.99
C LYS A 97 2.28 -8.01 31.21
N SER A 98 3.14 -7.00 31.09
CA SER A 98 2.79 -5.58 31.29
C SER A 98 2.68 -4.79 30.00
N LEU A 99 3.00 -5.40 28.85
CA LEU A 99 3.14 -4.74 27.57
C LEU A 99 1.87 -3.99 27.14
N GLU A 100 0.69 -4.59 27.27
CA GLU A 100 -0.58 -3.91 26.97
C GLU A 100 -0.78 -2.66 27.83
N LYS A 101 -0.46 -2.73 29.12
CA LYS A 101 -0.60 -1.61 30.05
C LYS A 101 0.32 -0.45 29.66
N GLU A 102 1.57 -0.76 29.31
CA GLU A 102 2.56 0.24 28.91
C GLU A 102 2.19 0.87 27.56
N LEU A 103 1.69 0.08 26.59
CA LEU A 103 1.20 0.58 25.32
C LEU A 103 0.04 1.57 25.51
N ILE A 104 -0.92 1.23 26.38
CA ILE A 104 -2.06 2.11 26.69
C ILE A 104 -1.55 3.39 27.37
N ALA A 105 -0.65 3.29 28.36
CA ALA A 105 -0.09 4.46 29.05
C ALA A 105 0.66 5.37 28.08
N CYS A 106 1.45 4.81 27.16
CA CYS A 106 2.17 5.56 26.14
C CYS A 106 1.20 6.28 25.18
N ALA A 107 0.13 5.60 24.73
CA ALA A 107 -0.90 6.22 23.90
C ALA A 107 -1.56 7.42 24.59
N TYR A 108 -1.87 7.32 25.89
CA TYR A 108 -2.39 8.44 26.67
C TYR A 108 -1.39 9.57 26.82
N HIS A 109 -0.09 9.27 26.93
CA HIS A 109 0.95 10.29 26.97
C HIS A 109 1.00 11.11 25.70
N HIS A 110 0.99 10.45 24.52
CA HIS A 110 0.96 11.14 23.22
C HIS A 110 -0.25 12.06 23.06
N ILE A 111 -1.43 11.63 23.50
CA ILE A 111 -2.63 12.48 23.43
C ILE A 111 -2.57 13.66 24.40
N LYS A 112 -1.96 13.49 25.60
CA LYS A 112 -1.70 14.62 26.53
C LYS A 112 -0.75 15.66 25.92
N GLU A 113 0.21 15.21 25.12
CA GLU A 113 1.08 16.09 24.32
C GLU A 113 0.37 16.74 23.12
N ARG A 114 -0.93 16.56 22.97
CA ARG A 114 -1.79 17.03 21.85
C ARG A 114 -1.43 16.41 20.50
N LYS A 115 -0.77 15.26 20.49
CA LYS A 115 -0.46 14.53 19.26
C LYS A 115 -1.66 13.70 18.77
N THR A 116 -1.84 13.65 17.48
CA THR A 116 -2.76 12.70 16.83
C THR A 116 -2.04 11.38 16.63
N LEU A 117 -2.66 10.27 17.05
CA LEU A 117 -2.07 8.95 16.99
C LEU A 117 -2.69 8.13 15.85
N TYR A 118 -1.86 7.66 14.94
CA TYR A 118 -2.24 6.69 13.91
C TYR A 118 -1.59 5.34 14.20
N ILE A 119 -2.38 4.28 14.08
CA ILE A 119 -1.93 2.90 14.18
C ILE A 119 -2.32 2.20 12.88
N LEU A 120 -1.33 1.79 12.11
CA LEU A 120 -1.50 1.18 10.81
C LEU A 120 -1.18 -0.31 10.92
N ILE A 121 -2.08 -1.17 10.47
CA ILE A 121 -1.85 -2.62 10.40
C ILE A 121 -2.03 -3.05 8.94
N ASP A 122 -0.93 -3.47 8.32
CA ASP A 122 -0.95 -3.97 6.94
C ASP A 122 -1.26 -5.48 6.91
N GLU A 123 -1.75 -5.96 5.75
CA GLU A 123 -2.13 -7.35 5.50
C GLU A 123 -3.09 -7.93 6.58
N ALA A 124 -3.98 -7.08 7.12
CA ALA A 124 -4.88 -7.45 8.20
C ALA A 124 -5.85 -8.61 7.85
N HIS A 125 -6.00 -8.95 6.58
CA HIS A 125 -6.77 -10.11 6.13
C HIS A 125 -6.11 -11.46 6.50
N LEU A 126 -4.84 -11.45 6.89
CA LEU A 126 -4.11 -12.64 7.36
C LEU A 126 -4.25 -12.86 8.87
N LEU A 127 -4.90 -11.94 9.57
CA LEU A 127 -5.13 -12.06 11.00
C LEU A 127 -6.35 -12.93 11.30
N ASP A 128 -6.19 -13.86 12.22
CA ASP A 128 -7.32 -14.60 12.76
C ASP A 128 -8.33 -13.67 13.45
N MET A 129 -9.62 -14.00 13.35
CA MET A 129 -10.68 -13.21 14.00
C MET A 129 -10.50 -13.07 15.51
N HIS A 130 -9.89 -14.07 16.15
CA HIS A 130 -9.56 -13.99 17.58
C HIS A 130 -8.51 -12.89 17.86
N VAL A 131 -7.53 -12.73 16.98
CA VAL A 131 -6.52 -11.67 17.07
C VAL A 131 -7.16 -10.30 16.84
N LEU A 132 -8.01 -10.16 15.82
CA LEU A 132 -8.74 -8.92 15.54
C LEU A 132 -9.64 -8.51 16.73
N ARG A 133 -10.32 -9.45 17.41
CA ARG A 133 -11.09 -9.16 18.62
C ARG A 133 -10.21 -8.70 19.78
N LYS A 134 -9.05 -9.32 19.99
CA LYS A 134 -8.11 -8.86 21.01
C LYS A 134 -7.58 -7.47 20.71
N LEU A 135 -7.24 -7.18 19.46
CA LEU A 135 -6.83 -5.84 19.02
C LEU A 135 -7.94 -4.81 19.27
N ARG A 136 -9.20 -5.14 18.92
CA ARG A 136 -10.33 -4.27 19.22
C ARG A 136 -10.40 -3.95 20.73
N LEU A 137 -10.31 -4.98 21.59
CA LEU A 137 -10.36 -4.79 23.05
C LEU A 137 -9.18 -3.95 23.56
N LEU A 138 -8.01 -4.11 22.99
CA LEU A 138 -6.84 -3.28 23.31
C LEU A 138 -7.11 -1.82 22.94
N PHE A 139 -7.56 -1.56 21.70
CA PHE A 139 -7.78 -0.21 21.20
C PHE A 139 -8.99 0.48 21.81
N GLU A 140 -9.98 -0.24 22.34
CA GLU A 140 -11.05 0.36 23.15
C GLU A 140 -10.52 1.00 24.45
N ARG A 141 -9.38 0.53 24.95
CA ARG A 141 -8.70 1.08 26.14
C ARG A 141 -7.75 2.23 25.80
N PHE A 142 -7.49 2.48 24.52
CA PHE A 142 -6.70 3.61 24.05
C PHE A 142 -7.50 4.91 24.19
N PRO A 143 -6.83 6.07 24.22
CA PRO A 143 -7.53 7.37 24.23
C PRO A 143 -8.39 7.53 22.99
N LYS A 144 -9.56 8.19 23.12
CA LYS A 144 -10.56 8.29 22.05
C LYS A 144 -10.07 8.93 20.74
N LYS A 145 -8.99 9.69 20.77
CA LYS A 145 -8.40 10.35 19.58
C LYS A 145 -7.33 9.51 18.86
N HIS A 146 -7.31 8.19 19.06
CA HIS A 146 -6.46 7.34 18.24
C HIS A 146 -7.17 6.95 16.93
N ASN A 147 -6.39 6.69 15.89
CA ASN A 147 -6.86 6.26 14.59
C ASN A 147 -6.26 4.89 14.26
N LEU A 148 -7.12 3.87 14.19
CA LEU A 148 -6.74 2.55 13.74
C LEU A 148 -7.07 2.43 12.26
N VAL A 149 -6.08 2.08 11.42
CA VAL A 149 -6.27 1.85 9.99
C VAL A 149 -5.80 0.44 9.63
N LEU A 150 -6.73 -0.40 9.23
CA LEU A 150 -6.43 -1.75 8.73
C LEU A 150 -6.36 -1.73 7.22
N PHE A 151 -5.26 -2.25 6.67
CA PHE A 151 -5.11 -2.49 5.24
C PHE A 151 -5.22 -3.98 4.96
N GLY A 152 -5.98 -4.38 3.93
CA GLY A 152 -6.16 -5.78 3.62
C GLY A 152 -6.70 -6.05 2.22
N GLN A 153 -7.01 -7.32 1.95
CA GLN A 153 -7.70 -7.76 0.76
C GLN A 153 -9.21 -7.87 1.03
N ARG A 154 -9.99 -8.18 -0.01
CA ARG A 154 -11.47 -8.24 0.07
C ARG A 154 -11.98 -9.19 1.14
N ASP A 155 -11.25 -10.28 1.41
CA ASP A 155 -11.60 -11.29 2.42
C ASP A 155 -11.74 -10.66 3.81
N LEU A 156 -10.92 -9.66 4.15
CA LEU A 156 -11.03 -8.94 5.42
C LEU A 156 -12.43 -8.34 5.61
N LEU A 157 -12.96 -7.67 4.58
CA LEU A 157 -14.28 -7.06 4.67
C LEU A 157 -15.38 -8.11 4.73
N HIS A 158 -15.21 -9.22 4.00
CA HIS A 158 -16.13 -10.35 4.08
C HIS A 158 -16.19 -10.91 5.50
N TYR A 159 -15.06 -11.20 6.13
CA TYR A 159 -14.99 -11.65 7.52
C TYR A 159 -15.62 -10.66 8.49
N LEU A 160 -15.32 -9.38 8.35
CA LEU A 160 -15.88 -8.33 9.20
C LEU A 160 -17.42 -8.18 9.01
N SER A 161 -17.96 -8.55 7.86
CA SER A 161 -19.40 -8.44 7.57
C SER A 161 -20.23 -9.55 8.21
N LEU A 162 -19.63 -10.65 8.63
CA LEU A 162 -20.34 -11.78 9.25
C LEU A 162 -21.02 -11.35 10.55
N ASN A 163 -22.22 -11.86 10.81
CA ASN A 163 -23.02 -11.52 12.01
C ASN A 163 -22.28 -11.80 13.32
N VAL A 164 -21.44 -12.82 13.36
CA VAL A 164 -20.61 -13.17 14.53
C VAL A 164 -19.56 -12.10 14.86
N ASN A 165 -19.28 -11.17 13.94
CA ASN A 165 -18.29 -10.10 14.08
C ASN A 165 -18.93 -8.70 14.16
N GLN A 166 -20.21 -8.64 14.49
CA GLN A 166 -20.95 -7.37 14.61
C GLN A 166 -20.31 -6.42 15.65
N ASP A 167 -19.66 -6.99 16.65
CA ASP A 167 -18.93 -6.25 17.68
C ASP A 167 -17.73 -5.45 17.11
N ILE A 168 -17.03 -5.97 16.09
CA ILE A 168 -15.95 -5.26 15.38
C ILE A 168 -16.56 -4.31 14.35
N LYS A 169 -17.52 -4.82 13.55
CA LYS A 169 -18.16 -4.07 12.46
C LYS A 169 -18.78 -2.76 12.95
N SER A 170 -19.44 -2.77 14.11
CA SER A 170 -20.09 -1.58 14.68
C SER A 170 -19.09 -0.46 15.08
N ARG A 171 -17.81 -0.75 15.16
CA ARG A 171 -16.75 0.21 15.51
C ARG A 171 -16.08 0.84 14.29
N ILE A 172 -16.29 0.25 13.11
CA ILE A 172 -15.73 0.78 11.87
C ILE A 172 -16.42 2.10 11.54
N THR A 173 -15.65 3.19 11.53
CA THR A 173 -16.13 4.54 11.20
C THR A 173 -16.03 4.83 9.71
N TYR A 174 -15.09 4.19 9.03
CA TYR A 174 -14.89 4.35 7.59
C TYR A 174 -14.39 3.07 6.93
N SER A 175 -14.88 2.76 5.76
CA SER A 175 -14.35 1.67 4.94
C SER A 175 -14.28 2.09 3.48
N ALA A 176 -13.17 1.75 2.82
CA ALA A 176 -12.96 2.03 1.41
C ALA A 176 -12.37 0.82 0.68
N ASN A 177 -12.76 0.69 -0.59
CA ASN A 177 -12.17 -0.29 -1.49
C ASN A 177 -11.41 0.43 -2.60
N ILE A 178 -10.08 0.31 -2.58
CA ILE A 178 -9.23 0.82 -3.66
C ILE A 178 -9.42 -0.09 -4.87
N LYS A 179 -10.01 0.45 -5.90
CA LYS A 179 -10.27 -0.24 -7.17
C LYS A 179 -9.03 -0.16 -8.08
N ARG A 180 -9.02 -0.99 -9.11
CA ARG A 180 -8.09 -0.85 -10.22
C ARG A 180 -8.26 0.53 -10.85
N GLN A 181 -7.15 1.11 -11.29
CA GLN A 181 -7.13 2.44 -11.89
C GLN A 181 -7.72 2.41 -13.31
N ASN A 182 -8.29 3.52 -13.75
CA ASN A 182 -8.66 3.67 -15.15
C ASN A 182 -7.43 3.93 -16.03
N ASN A 183 -7.60 3.92 -17.34
CA ASN A 183 -6.50 4.09 -18.29
C ASN A 183 -5.83 5.46 -18.14
N ASP A 184 -6.59 6.53 -17.94
CA ASP A 184 -6.05 7.88 -17.76
C ASP A 184 -5.20 8.02 -16.49
N ASP A 185 -5.60 7.36 -15.41
CA ASP A 185 -4.85 7.37 -14.17
C ASP A 185 -3.55 6.53 -14.28
N ILE A 186 -3.57 5.43 -15.04
CA ILE A 186 -2.35 4.67 -15.36
C ILE A 186 -1.39 5.49 -16.22
N GLU A 187 -1.90 6.16 -17.24
CA GLU A 187 -1.10 7.04 -18.10
C GLU A 187 -0.45 8.17 -17.28
N ARG A 188 -1.24 8.87 -16.46
CA ARG A 188 -0.72 9.90 -15.55
C ARG A 188 0.33 9.36 -14.59
N TYR A 189 0.13 8.14 -14.08
CA TYR A 189 1.12 7.48 -13.23
C TYR A 189 2.45 7.29 -13.98
N ILE A 190 2.41 6.75 -15.20
CA ILE A 190 3.63 6.54 -16.01
C ILE A 190 4.33 7.87 -16.29
N ILE A 191 3.59 8.90 -16.74
CA ILE A 191 4.14 10.22 -17.05
C ILE A 191 4.84 10.81 -15.82
N LYS A 192 4.19 10.80 -14.66
CA LYS A 192 4.77 11.36 -13.44
C LYS A 192 6.00 10.60 -12.94
N GLU A 193 6.02 9.27 -13.08
CA GLU A 193 7.21 8.47 -12.78
C GLU A 193 8.39 8.85 -13.68
N LEU A 194 8.15 9.09 -14.98
CA LEU A 194 9.16 9.55 -15.92
C LEU A 194 9.66 10.97 -15.56
N GLU A 195 8.74 11.89 -15.30
CA GLU A 195 9.04 13.27 -14.90
C GLU A 195 9.90 13.32 -13.61
N SER A 196 9.59 12.45 -12.63
CA SER A 196 10.29 12.39 -11.34
C SER A 196 11.79 12.11 -11.49
N VAL A 197 12.16 11.41 -12.56
CA VAL A 197 13.57 11.09 -12.91
C VAL A 197 14.10 11.91 -14.10
N ARG A 198 13.35 12.90 -14.57
CA ARG A 198 13.68 13.76 -15.71
C ARG A 198 13.83 12.99 -17.05
N MET A 199 13.07 11.94 -17.21
CA MET A 199 12.89 11.27 -18.50
C MET A 199 11.77 11.96 -19.30
N GLY A 200 11.96 12.06 -20.62
CA GLY A 200 10.94 12.63 -21.50
C GLY A 200 9.70 11.72 -21.63
N ILE A 201 8.54 12.30 -21.86
CA ILE A 201 7.30 11.55 -22.10
C ILE A 201 7.40 10.63 -23.33
N ASN A 202 8.25 10.99 -24.30
CA ASN A 202 8.52 10.18 -25.50
C ASN A 202 9.45 8.96 -25.24
N THR A 203 9.78 8.69 -23.98
CA THR A 203 10.55 7.48 -23.60
C THR A 203 9.82 6.20 -23.99
N PHE A 204 8.51 6.19 -23.89
CA PHE A 204 7.65 5.15 -24.46
C PHE A 204 6.99 5.71 -25.72
N ASN A 205 7.08 4.99 -26.85
CA ASN A 205 6.27 5.38 -28.00
C ASN A 205 4.78 5.12 -27.74
N GLU A 206 3.91 5.70 -28.52
CA GLU A 206 2.45 5.63 -28.35
C GLU A 206 1.94 4.19 -28.27
N SER A 207 2.38 3.33 -29.19
CA SER A 207 1.97 1.91 -29.21
C SER A 207 2.46 1.13 -28.00
N ALA A 208 3.65 1.44 -27.48
CA ALA A 208 4.16 0.82 -26.24
C ALA A 208 3.37 1.29 -25.02
N MET A 209 3.09 2.59 -24.93
CA MET A 209 2.29 3.17 -23.86
C MET A 209 0.89 2.54 -23.81
N GLU A 210 0.21 2.48 -24.95
CA GLU A 210 -1.13 1.88 -25.06
C GLU A 210 -1.11 0.39 -24.65
N LEU A 211 -0.11 -0.38 -25.11
CA LEU A 211 0.01 -1.79 -24.76
C LEU A 211 0.25 -1.98 -23.25
N ILE A 212 1.09 -1.14 -22.62
CA ILE A 212 1.35 -1.18 -21.17
C ILE A 212 0.05 -0.87 -20.40
N ILE A 213 -0.66 0.19 -20.76
CA ILE A 213 -1.92 0.60 -20.12
C ILE A 213 -2.92 -0.55 -20.17
N ARG A 214 -3.15 -1.11 -21.35
CA ARG A 214 -4.08 -2.21 -21.56
C ARG A 214 -3.68 -3.47 -20.79
N SER A 215 -2.39 -3.85 -20.85
CA SER A 215 -1.91 -5.09 -20.24
C SER A 215 -1.82 -5.01 -18.71
N SER A 216 -1.66 -3.81 -18.15
CA SER A 216 -1.67 -3.59 -16.69
C SER A 216 -3.05 -3.78 -16.07
N GLN A 217 -4.13 -3.67 -16.86
CA GLN A 217 -5.52 -3.78 -16.42
C GLN A 217 -5.83 -2.92 -15.18
N GLY A 218 -5.25 -1.73 -15.09
CA GLY A 218 -5.43 -0.81 -13.96
C GLY A 218 -4.67 -1.19 -12.68
N ASN A 219 -3.79 -2.18 -12.75
CA ASN A 219 -2.96 -2.60 -11.62
C ASN A 219 -1.60 -1.89 -11.66
N LEU A 220 -1.35 -1.00 -10.68
CA LEU A 220 -0.13 -0.17 -10.62
C LEU A 220 1.16 -1.00 -10.50
N ARG A 221 1.12 -2.14 -9.80
CA ARG A 221 2.29 -3.03 -9.68
C ARG A 221 2.63 -3.66 -11.03
N LEU A 222 1.62 -4.14 -11.75
CA LEU A 222 1.82 -4.71 -13.08
C LEU A 222 2.30 -3.63 -14.06
N CYS A 223 1.68 -2.45 -14.06
CA CYS A 223 2.10 -1.30 -14.86
C CYS A 223 3.59 -0.98 -14.61
N ARG A 224 3.97 -0.80 -13.36
CA ARG A 224 5.36 -0.53 -12.98
C ARG A 224 6.33 -1.61 -13.48
N ASN A 225 5.98 -2.87 -13.30
CA ASN A 225 6.83 -3.98 -13.71
C ASN A 225 6.98 -4.02 -15.24
N LEU A 226 5.91 -3.77 -16.01
CA LEU A 226 5.97 -3.67 -17.46
C LEU A 226 6.84 -2.50 -17.91
N CYS A 227 6.62 -1.32 -17.37
CA CYS A 227 7.43 -0.14 -17.69
C CYS A 227 8.92 -0.39 -17.42
N TYR A 228 9.24 -0.87 -16.22
CA TYR A 228 10.64 -1.10 -15.82
C TYR A 228 11.31 -2.22 -16.64
N GLY A 229 10.60 -3.33 -16.85
CA GLY A 229 11.09 -4.44 -17.68
C GLY A 229 11.37 -4.01 -19.13
N SER A 230 10.45 -3.25 -19.73
CA SER A 230 10.59 -2.74 -21.09
C SER A 230 11.73 -1.72 -21.22
N LEU A 231 11.97 -0.90 -20.20
CA LEU A 231 13.14 -0.01 -20.14
C LEU A 231 14.45 -0.77 -20.07
N ILE A 232 14.51 -1.88 -19.31
CA ILE A 232 15.68 -2.75 -19.25
C ILE A 232 15.95 -3.35 -20.64
N ASP A 233 14.90 -3.82 -21.31
CA ASP A 233 15.04 -4.47 -22.62
C ASP A 233 15.53 -3.47 -23.69
N ALA A 234 14.92 -2.29 -23.77
CA ALA A 234 15.41 -1.21 -24.64
C ALA A 234 16.85 -0.80 -24.32
N ALA A 235 17.20 -0.74 -23.03
CA ALA A 235 18.55 -0.42 -22.61
C ALA A 235 19.58 -1.49 -23.01
N ARG A 236 19.22 -2.77 -23.06
CA ARG A 236 20.07 -3.84 -23.57
C ARG A 236 20.38 -3.66 -25.06
N GLU A 237 19.42 -3.15 -25.81
CA GLU A 237 19.58 -2.81 -27.23
C GLU A 237 20.19 -1.41 -27.47
N THR A 238 20.62 -0.73 -26.39
CA THR A 238 21.15 0.65 -26.44
C THR A 238 20.17 1.68 -26.99
N GLN A 239 18.87 1.36 -26.97
CA GLN A 239 17.80 2.25 -27.41
C GLN A 239 17.32 3.15 -26.26
N LYS A 240 17.04 4.43 -26.58
CA LYS A 240 16.48 5.39 -25.63
C LYS A 240 14.95 5.38 -25.59
N THR A 241 14.33 4.85 -26.65
CA THR A 241 12.86 4.80 -26.78
C THR A 241 12.38 3.36 -26.66
N VAL A 242 11.43 3.15 -25.79
CA VAL A 242 10.75 1.86 -25.63
C VAL A 242 9.69 1.71 -26.72
N THR A 243 9.76 0.63 -27.46
CA THR A 243 8.81 0.26 -28.53
C THR A 243 7.91 -0.88 -28.08
N ILE A 244 6.88 -1.16 -28.88
CA ILE A 244 5.98 -2.29 -28.65
C ILE A 244 6.70 -3.65 -28.59
N ALA A 245 7.83 -3.80 -29.32
CA ALA A 245 8.64 -5.02 -29.28
C ALA A 245 9.22 -5.27 -27.90
N HIS A 246 9.75 -4.25 -27.23
CA HIS A 246 10.29 -4.37 -25.86
C HIS A 246 9.20 -4.73 -24.86
N VAL A 247 7.98 -4.18 -24.99
CA VAL A 247 6.86 -4.51 -24.11
C VAL A 247 6.42 -5.97 -24.32
N ASN A 248 6.34 -6.40 -25.57
CA ASN A 248 6.00 -7.79 -25.91
C ASN A 248 7.04 -8.77 -25.36
N SER A 249 8.33 -8.45 -25.43
CA SER A 249 9.40 -9.27 -24.88
C SER A 249 9.24 -9.51 -23.37
N VAL A 250 8.73 -8.50 -22.63
CA VAL A 250 8.40 -8.67 -21.21
C VAL A 250 7.14 -9.49 -21.01
N LEU A 251 6.10 -9.26 -21.81
CA LEU A 251 4.80 -9.95 -21.69
C LEU A 251 4.89 -11.45 -21.98
N ILE A 252 5.82 -11.90 -22.82
CA ILE A 252 6.03 -13.34 -23.09
C ILE A 252 6.72 -14.08 -21.96
N GLN A 253 7.25 -13.40 -20.95
CA GLN A 253 7.87 -14.07 -19.80
C GLN A 253 6.84 -14.88 -19.01
N PRO A 254 7.21 -16.06 -18.46
CA PRO A 254 6.26 -17.03 -17.91
C PRO A 254 5.32 -16.47 -16.83
N HIS A 255 5.81 -15.57 -15.99
CA HIS A 255 5.01 -14.99 -14.88
C HIS A 255 3.91 -14.00 -15.32
N TRP A 256 3.90 -13.60 -16.61
CA TRP A 256 2.85 -12.77 -17.19
C TRP A 256 1.73 -13.60 -17.83
N ARG A 257 1.97 -14.88 -18.08
CA ARG A 257 0.99 -15.76 -18.72
C ARG A 257 -0.06 -16.22 -17.71
N SER A 258 -1.29 -16.40 -18.20
CA SER A 258 -2.34 -17.00 -17.40
C SER A 258 -2.05 -18.49 -17.14
N HIS A 259 -2.62 -19.04 -16.08
CA HIS A 259 -2.49 -20.47 -15.76
C HIS A 259 -2.93 -21.37 -16.92
N ASP A 260 -4.01 -20.99 -17.62
CA ASP A 260 -4.55 -21.73 -18.76
C ASP A 260 -3.60 -21.73 -19.97
N GLU A 261 -2.85 -20.64 -20.18
CA GLU A 261 -1.84 -20.57 -21.25
C GLU A 261 -0.61 -21.42 -20.95
N LEU A 262 -0.22 -21.50 -19.67
CA LEU A 262 0.89 -22.35 -19.23
C LEU A 262 0.57 -23.85 -19.38
N ILE A 263 -0.67 -24.26 -19.08
CA ILE A 263 -1.12 -25.65 -19.24
C ILE A 263 -1.12 -26.06 -20.71
N LYS A 264 -1.60 -25.20 -21.63
CA LYS A 264 -1.63 -25.48 -23.06
C LYS A 264 -0.25 -25.72 -23.65
N GLN A 265 0.81 -25.13 -23.13
CA GLN A 265 2.18 -25.35 -23.59
C GLN A 265 2.82 -26.64 -23.06
N GLN A 266 2.31 -27.22 -21.98
CA GLN A 266 2.80 -28.51 -21.46
C GLN A 266 2.18 -29.72 -22.20
N VAL A 267 1.13 -29.49 -22.99
CA VAL A 267 0.38 -30.52 -23.72
C VAL A 267 0.73 -30.50 -25.23
N SER A 268 1.50 -29.55 -25.70
CA SER A 268 2.05 -29.47 -27.06
C SER A 268 3.54 -29.78 -27.08
#